data_e4162afe774501f43107b79d183095bf
#
_entry.id   e4162afe774501f43107b79d183095bf
#
_cell.length_a   1.000
_cell.length_b   1.000
_cell.length_c   1.000
_cell.angle_alpha   90.00
_cell.angle_beta   90.00
_cell.angle_gamma   90.00
#
_symmetry.space_group_name_H-M   'P 1'
#
loop_
_entity.id
_entity.type
_entity.pdbx_description
1 polymer ?
#
loop_
_entity_poly.entity_id
_entity_poly.type
_entity_poly.pdbx_seq_one_letter_code
_entity_poly.pdbx_strand_id
1 'polypeptide(L)'
;MKRTVNNVTTKGCIPLLMLLLLVPMLAMAQEYPSKDKLIPVDEMRLKVQYNVDFHYSKEKPEKVKHDVMYTEIGNKVCHSYIEREWKNEVKFNRNYENDGKRGTNAFFALYSNIGEVFVGYPKGKNTVIYSLDVLGTFKYEEPAAKLKWTITEEKLDTLDYHCTMAVCKYAGREYRAWFTEEIPVSYGPWKLCGLPGLIIKAETVDGEYRFVLGGIETVKTPADISLWKRDFISTSKKKVRKQEKLLLSRPDAVLDQMGIGYGAVSYDGSKPKFKFFTYDNPLEID
;
A
#
# COMPACT_ATOMS: atom_id res chain seq x y z
N MET A 1 26.14 -1.14 -81.46
CA MET A 1 25.87 -0.22 -80.35
C MET A 1 25.52 -1.02 -79.12
N LYS A 2 26.50 -1.24 -78.20
CA LYS A 2 26.32 -1.97 -76.94
C LYS A 2 26.05 -0.97 -75.85
N ARG A 3 24.88 -1.10 -75.14
CA ARG A 3 24.57 -0.35 -73.92
C ARG A 3 25.04 -1.17 -72.75
N THR A 4 26.03 -0.65 -72.02
CA THR A 4 26.52 -1.18 -70.74
C THR A 4 25.52 -0.84 -69.67
N VAL A 5 25.03 -1.85 -68.90
CA VAL A 5 24.18 -1.68 -67.73
C VAL A 5 25.09 -1.68 -66.51
N ASN A 6 25.18 -0.56 -65.83
CA ASN A 6 25.87 -0.44 -64.55
C ASN A 6 25.06 -1.05 -63.43
N ASN A 7 25.58 -2.09 -62.79
CA ASN A 7 25.08 -2.63 -61.54
C ASN A 7 25.43 -1.68 -60.40
N VAL A 8 24.43 -1.06 -59.81
CA VAL A 8 24.55 -0.33 -58.56
C VAL A 8 24.27 -1.33 -57.41
N THR A 9 25.33 -1.73 -56.73
CA THR A 9 25.25 -2.50 -55.49
C THR A 9 24.78 -1.58 -54.37
N THR A 10 23.51 -1.69 -53.97
CA THR A 10 23.00 -1.08 -52.77
C THR A 10 23.53 -1.84 -51.55
N LYS A 11 24.51 -1.25 -50.87
CA LYS A 11 24.92 -1.66 -49.52
C LYS A 11 23.72 -1.48 -48.58
N GLY A 12 23.22 -2.58 -48.05
CA GLY A 12 22.15 -2.60 -47.08
C GLY A 12 22.54 -1.80 -45.84
N CYS A 13 21.91 -0.68 -45.63
CA CYS A 13 21.86 -0.03 -44.34
C CYS A 13 20.96 -0.89 -43.44
N ILE A 14 21.57 -1.59 -42.52
CA ILE A 14 20.86 -2.19 -41.36
C ILE A 14 20.24 -1.01 -40.59
N PRO A 15 18.95 -0.96 -40.38
CA PRO A 15 18.37 0.15 -39.61
C PRO A 15 18.82 0.03 -38.16
N LEU A 16 19.62 1.00 -37.76
CA LEU A 16 20.11 1.26 -36.42
C LEU A 16 18.97 1.63 -35.44
N LEU A 17 17.75 1.21 -35.72
CA LEU A 17 16.56 1.59 -34.98
C LEU A 17 15.99 0.46 -34.07
N MET A 18 16.74 -0.61 -33.87
CA MET A 18 16.31 -1.72 -33.02
C MET A 18 17.23 -1.98 -31.81
N LEU A 19 18.11 -1.04 -31.50
CA LEU A 19 19.05 -1.16 -30.37
C LEU A 19 18.73 -0.18 -29.23
N LEU A 20 17.51 0.37 -29.18
CA LEU A 20 17.15 1.40 -28.20
C LEU A 20 15.98 1.00 -27.28
N LEU A 21 15.66 -0.29 -27.18
CA LEU A 21 14.63 -0.80 -26.24
C LEU A 21 15.12 -1.93 -25.33
N LEU A 22 16.43 -2.10 -25.23
CA LEU A 22 17.06 -2.76 -24.09
C LEU A 22 17.66 -1.69 -23.18
N VAL A 23 16.83 -0.73 -22.78
CA VAL A 23 17.01 -0.18 -21.43
C VAL A 23 16.81 -1.40 -20.54
N PRO A 24 17.85 -1.93 -19.87
CA PRO A 24 17.58 -2.81 -18.77
C PRO A 24 16.62 -1.99 -17.92
N MET A 25 15.40 -2.47 -17.70
CA MET A 25 14.71 -2.16 -16.46
C MET A 25 15.75 -2.53 -15.41
N LEU A 26 16.57 -1.56 -15.02
CA LEU A 26 17.13 -1.54 -13.71
C LEU A 26 15.87 -1.66 -12.85
N ALA A 27 15.53 -2.90 -12.54
CA ALA A 27 14.68 -3.23 -11.45
C ALA A 27 15.27 -2.36 -10.35
N MET A 28 14.61 -1.25 -10.03
CA MET A 28 14.91 -0.51 -8.82
C MET A 28 14.75 -1.61 -7.79
N ALA A 29 15.89 -2.06 -7.27
CA ALA A 29 15.90 -3.14 -6.31
C ALA A 29 15.00 -2.64 -5.20
N GLN A 30 13.77 -3.13 -5.22
CA GLN A 30 12.81 -2.79 -4.17
C GLN A 30 13.55 -3.14 -2.91
N GLU A 31 13.77 -2.21 -2.02
CA GLU A 31 14.50 -2.47 -0.79
C GLU A 31 13.66 -3.43 0.04
N TYR A 32 13.95 -4.71 -0.09
CA TYR A 32 13.30 -5.76 0.67
C TYR A 32 14.08 -6.04 1.96
N PRO A 33 13.41 -6.51 3.02
CA PRO A 33 14.06 -7.09 4.18
C PRO A 33 14.96 -8.25 3.76
N SER A 34 16.00 -8.54 4.56
CA SER A 34 16.83 -9.72 4.33
C SER A 34 16.00 -11.01 4.41
N LYS A 35 16.34 -12.01 3.57
CA LYS A 35 15.52 -13.23 3.40
C LYS A 35 15.30 -14.01 4.70
N ASP A 36 16.27 -14.00 5.61
CA ASP A 36 16.20 -14.64 6.94
C ASP A 36 15.14 -14.02 7.86
N LYS A 37 14.67 -12.82 7.54
CA LYS A 37 13.59 -12.11 8.25
C LYS A 37 12.21 -12.27 7.63
N LEU A 38 12.11 -12.99 6.53
CA LEU A 38 10.86 -13.25 5.85
C LEU A 38 10.31 -14.62 6.27
N ILE A 39 9.09 -14.64 6.78
CA ILE A 39 8.37 -15.86 7.16
C ILE A 39 7.34 -16.12 6.06
N PRO A 40 7.54 -17.13 5.20
CA PRO A 40 6.57 -17.50 4.17
C PRO A 40 5.22 -17.84 4.79
N VAL A 41 4.13 -17.30 4.26
CA VAL A 41 2.76 -17.54 4.74
C VAL A 41 1.86 -18.12 3.67
N ASP A 42 2.13 -17.85 2.39
CA ASP A 42 1.44 -18.44 1.22
C ASP A 42 2.30 -18.32 -0.04
N GLU A 43 1.99 -19.08 -1.08
CA GLU A 43 2.59 -18.93 -2.40
C GLU A 43 1.88 -17.84 -3.20
N MET A 44 2.63 -16.84 -3.69
CA MET A 44 2.09 -15.72 -4.46
C MET A 44 1.73 -16.16 -5.88
N ARG A 45 0.52 -15.81 -6.33
CA ARG A 45 0.00 -16.07 -7.67
C ARG A 45 -0.08 -14.82 -8.52
N LEU A 46 -0.45 -13.73 -7.89
CA LEU A 46 -0.72 -12.46 -8.55
C LEU A 46 -0.23 -11.31 -7.70
N LYS A 47 0.37 -10.32 -8.32
CA LYS A 47 0.70 -9.05 -7.68
C LYS A 47 -0.07 -7.94 -8.39
N VAL A 48 -0.86 -7.22 -7.63
CA VAL A 48 -1.74 -6.15 -8.12
C VAL A 48 -1.29 -4.82 -7.54
N GLN A 49 -1.21 -3.81 -8.39
CA GLN A 49 -0.95 -2.44 -7.99
C GLN A 49 -2.26 -1.65 -8.03
N TYR A 50 -2.54 -0.91 -6.98
CA TYR A 50 -3.63 0.07 -6.94
C TYR A 50 -3.07 1.48 -6.73
N ASN A 51 -3.58 2.44 -7.49
CA ASN A 51 -3.44 3.85 -7.18
C ASN A 51 -4.49 4.19 -6.12
N VAL A 52 -4.06 4.82 -5.04
CA VAL A 52 -4.90 5.13 -3.88
C VAL A 52 -4.97 6.64 -3.72
N ASP A 53 -6.16 7.18 -3.84
CA ASP A 53 -6.46 8.58 -3.56
C ASP A 53 -7.26 8.66 -2.25
N PHE A 54 -6.88 9.56 -1.36
CA PHE A 54 -7.63 9.74 -0.11
C PHE A 54 -7.48 11.14 0.48
N HIS A 55 -8.58 11.59 1.12
CA HIS A 55 -8.59 12.80 1.91
C HIS A 55 -8.11 12.47 3.33
N TYR A 56 -6.95 12.95 3.70
CA TYR A 56 -6.35 12.62 5.00
C TYR A 56 -6.91 13.43 6.16
N SER A 57 -7.57 14.57 5.87
CA SER A 57 -8.16 15.45 6.88
C SER A 57 -9.51 15.98 6.44
N LYS A 58 -10.49 15.86 7.33
CA LYS A 58 -11.82 16.46 7.15
C LYS A 58 -11.80 17.99 7.22
N GLU A 59 -10.82 18.57 7.91
CA GLU A 59 -10.63 20.02 7.97
C GLU A 59 -10.05 20.62 6.69
N LYS A 60 -9.47 19.75 5.84
CA LYS A 60 -8.83 20.15 4.57
C LYS A 60 -9.27 19.23 3.44
N PRO A 61 -10.56 19.28 3.08
CA PRO A 61 -11.13 18.38 2.07
C PRO A 61 -10.56 18.60 0.66
N GLU A 62 -9.96 19.76 0.40
CA GLU A 62 -9.28 20.04 -0.87
C GLU A 62 -7.94 19.31 -1.02
N LYS A 63 -7.41 18.72 0.06
CA LYS A 63 -6.12 18.06 0.04
C LYS A 63 -6.27 16.56 -0.12
N VAL A 64 -6.09 16.12 -1.34
CA VAL A 64 -6.02 14.70 -1.71
C VAL A 64 -4.58 14.22 -1.61
N LYS A 65 -4.38 13.05 -1.04
CA LYS A 65 -3.12 12.33 -1.05
C LYS A 65 -3.18 11.20 -2.06
N HIS A 66 -2.05 11.00 -2.73
CA HIS A 66 -1.89 9.93 -3.72
C HIS A 66 -0.81 8.97 -3.23
N ASP A 67 -1.14 7.71 -3.14
CA ASP A 67 -0.21 6.63 -2.78
C ASP A 67 -0.39 5.43 -3.73
N VAL A 68 0.56 4.51 -3.66
CA VAL A 68 0.48 3.23 -4.36
C VAL A 68 0.35 2.13 -3.33
N MET A 69 -0.65 1.26 -3.51
CA MET A 69 -0.82 0.04 -2.73
C MET A 69 -0.46 -1.16 -3.57
N TYR A 70 0.38 -2.04 -3.06
CA TYR A 70 0.54 -3.38 -3.59
C TYR A 70 -0.36 -4.36 -2.85
N THR A 71 -0.92 -5.29 -3.61
CA THR A 71 -1.73 -6.40 -3.12
C THR A 71 -1.19 -7.68 -3.73
N GLU A 72 -0.56 -8.51 -2.90
CA GLU A 72 -0.01 -9.81 -3.25
C GLU A 72 -1.08 -10.86 -2.94
N ILE A 73 -1.51 -11.60 -3.95
CA ILE A 73 -2.60 -12.57 -3.87
C ILE A 73 -2.03 -13.97 -4.01
N GLY A 74 -2.24 -14.78 -2.99
CA GLY A 74 -1.87 -16.20 -2.95
C GLY A 74 -3.05 -17.14 -3.07
N ASN A 75 -2.85 -18.38 -2.61
CA ASN A 75 -3.89 -19.41 -2.63
C ASN A 75 -4.96 -19.18 -1.55
N LYS A 76 -4.57 -18.64 -0.39
CA LYS A 76 -5.41 -18.50 0.81
C LYS A 76 -5.22 -17.15 1.52
N VAL A 77 -4.14 -16.46 1.22
CA VAL A 77 -3.75 -15.22 1.87
C VAL A 77 -3.65 -14.13 0.83
N CYS A 78 -4.09 -12.94 1.21
CA CYS A 78 -3.87 -11.73 0.44
C CYS A 78 -3.15 -10.73 1.34
N HIS A 79 -2.03 -10.16 0.87
CA HIS A 79 -1.21 -9.19 1.58
C HIS A 79 -1.26 -7.85 0.88
N SER A 80 -1.74 -6.82 1.57
CA SER A 80 -1.83 -5.46 1.04
C SER A 80 -1.00 -4.49 1.89
N TYR A 81 -0.25 -3.61 1.23
CA TYR A 81 0.58 -2.60 1.88
C TYR A 81 0.77 -1.36 1.01
N ILE A 82 0.98 -0.21 1.63
CA ILE A 82 1.34 1.03 0.94
C ILE A 82 2.83 1.02 0.63
N GLU A 83 3.19 1.15 -0.65
CA GLU A 83 4.58 1.04 -1.13
C GLU A 83 5.53 2.00 -0.41
N ARG A 84 5.15 3.25 -0.28
CA ARG A 84 5.97 4.29 0.37
C ARG A 84 6.22 3.97 1.84
N GLU A 85 5.19 3.49 2.55
CA GLU A 85 5.30 3.13 3.96
C GLU A 85 6.20 1.91 4.15
N TRP A 86 6.02 0.89 3.32
CA TRP A 86 6.86 -0.30 3.29
C TRP A 86 8.34 0.05 3.09
N LYS A 87 8.66 0.84 2.05
CA LYS A 87 10.03 1.28 1.75
C LYS A 87 10.65 2.07 2.92
N ASN A 88 9.88 2.97 3.52
CA ASN A 88 10.32 3.75 4.66
C ASN A 88 10.62 2.86 5.87
N GLU A 89 9.77 1.88 6.14
CA GLU A 89 9.95 0.98 7.27
C GLU A 89 11.15 0.04 7.07
N VAL A 90 11.36 -0.49 5.86
CA VAL A 90 12.55 -1.27 5.51
C VAL A 90 13.83 -0.45 5.71
N LYS A 91 13.86 0.77 5.20
CA LYS A 91 15.01 1.69 5.36
C LYS A 91 15.27 2.01 6.84
N PHE A 92 14.23 2.29 7.59
CA PHE A 92 14.32 2.59 9.01
C PHE A 92 14.90 1.43 9.82
N ASN A 93 14.36 0.21 9.64
CA ASN A 93 14.84 -0.97 10.36
C ASN A 93 16.29 -1.31 9.99
N ARG A 94 16.68 -1.15 8.72
CA ARG A 94 18.07 -1.36 8.28
C ARG A 94 19.04 -0.37 8.93
N ASN A 95 18.68 0.92 9.01
CA ASN A 95 19.51 1.92 9.65
C ASN A 95 19.65 1.64 11.15
N TYR A 96 18.57 1.26 11.82
CA TYR A 96 18.60 0.87 13.23
C TYR A 96 19.51 -0.33 13.51
N GLU A 97 19.50 -1.32 12.63
CA GLU A 97 20.37 -2.50 12.73
C GLU A 97 21.86 -2.14 12.55
N ASN A 98 22.16 -1.21 11.64
CA ASN A 98 23.53 -0.81 11.34
C ASN A 98 24.11 0.14 12.41
N ASP A 99 23.35 1.10 12.87
CA ASP A 99 23.84 2.24 13.65
C ASP A 99 23.35 2.23 15.11
N GLY A 100 22.38 1.37 15.46
CA GLY A 100 21.71 1.39 16.77
C GLY A 100 20.92 2.68 17.03
N LYS A 101 20.82 3.56 16.03
CA LYS A 101 20.13 4.85 16.13
C LYS A 101 18.86 4.83 15.31
N ARG A 102 17.74 5.06 15.96
CA ARG A 102 16.50 5.41 15.23
C ARG A 102 16.71 6.78 14.61
N GLY A 103 16.91 6.82 13.29
CA GLY A 103 17.16 8.08 12.58
C GLY A 103 16.00 9.06 12.81
N THR A 104 16.32 10.27 13.21
CA THR A 104 15.35 11.35 13.50
C THR A 104 14.50 11.77 12.30
N ASN A 105 14.92 11.41 11.08
CA ASN A 105 14.19 11.73 9.86
C ASN A 105 12.92 10.86 9.64
N ALA A 106 12.72 9.82 10.46
CA ALA A 106 11.51 8.99 10.41
C ALA A 106 10.29 9.69 11.05
N PHE A 107 10.50 10.74 11.81
CA PHE A 107 9.46 11.44 12.58
C PHE A 107 8.34 12.10 11.76
N PHE A 108 8.52 12.20 10.44
CA PHE A 108 7.60 12.93 9.59
C PHE A 108 7.10 12.11 8.39
N ALA A 109 7.28 10.80 8.45
CA ALA A 109 6.67 9.92 7.45
C ALA A 109 5.15 9.96 7.65
N LEU A 110 4.46 10.59 6.72
CA LEU A 110 3.00 10.64 6.72
C LEU A 110 2.47 9.25 6.37
N TYR A 111 2.05 8.49 7.37
CA TYR A 111 1.39 7.20 7.18
C TYR A 111 -0.04 7.39 6.66
N SER A 112 -0.52 6.44 5.87
CA SER A 112 -1.83 6.54 5.22
C SER A 112 -3.02 6.20 6.12
N ASN A 113 -2.79 5.76 7.34
CA ASN A 113 -3.82 5.18 8.23
C ASN A 113 -4.54 3.94 7.64
N ILE A 114 -3.96 3.33 6.59
CA ILE A 114 -4.51 2.12 5.97
C ILE A 114 -3.90 0.87 6.61
N GLY A 115 -2.62 0.91 6.94
CA GLY A 115 -1.86 -0.20 7.52
C GLY A 115 -1.49 -1.27 6.50
N GLU A 116 -0.61 -2.20 6.92
CA GLU A 116 -0.29 -3.42 6.22
C GLU A 116 -1.26 -4.52 6.68
N VAL A 117 -1.84 -5.27 5.76
CA VAL A 117 -2.89 -6.24 6.07
C VAL A 117 -2.65 -7.58 5.40
N PHE A 118 -2.69 -8.65 6.18
CA PHE A 118 -2.76 -10.03 5.70
C PHE A 118 -4.20 -10.54 5.88
N VAL A 119 -4.97 -10.59 4.81
CA VAL A 119 -6.32 -11.15 4.81
C VAL A 119 -6.22 -12.66 4.77
N GLY A 120 -6.89 -13.35 5.72
CA GLY A 120 -6.89 -14.81 5.81
C GLY A 120 -5.71 -15.41 6.57
N TYR A 121 -4.85 -14.62 7.19
CA TYR A 121 -3.72 -15.08 8.00
C TYR A 121 -3.71 -14.48 9.41
N PRO A 122 -3.58 -15.31 10.47
CA PRO A 122 -3.72 -16.77 10.46
C PRO A 122 -5.11 -17.22 9.97
N LYS A 123 -5.26 -18.50 9.64
CA LYS A 123 -6.53 -19.03 9.10
C LYS A 123 -7.76 -18.54 9.89
N GLY A 124 -8.71 -17.94 9.18
CA GLY A 124 -9.94 -17.39 9.76
C GLY A 124 -9.80 -16.01 10.41
N LYS A 125 -8.63 -15.41 10.31
CA LYS A 125 -8.34 -14.07 10.83
C LYS A 125 -7.65 -13.20 9.79
N ASN A 126 -7.57 -11.91 10.08
CA ASN A 126 -6.68 -10.97 9.42
C ASN A 126 -5.61 -10.54 10.41
N THR A 127 -4.37 -10.45 9.95
CA THR A 127 -3.28 -9.76 10.68
C THR A 127 -3.17 -8.35 10.14
N VAL A 128 -3.18 -7.37 11.04
CA VAL A 128 -3.00 -5.96 10.71
C VAL A 128 -1.75 -5.45 11.40
N ILE A 129 -0.89 -4.81 10.62
CA ILE A 129 0.34 -4.18 11.10
C ILE A 129 0.19 -2.68 10.85
N TYR A 130 0.39 -1.89 11.89
CA TYR A 130 0.07 -0.48 11.90
C TYR A 130 1.21 0.30 12.56
N SER A 131 1.91 1.10 11.77
CA SER A 131 2.99 1.93 12.28
C SER A 131 2.45 3.27 12.75
N LEU A 132 2.71 3.60 14.01
CA LEU A 132 2.38 4.87 14.62
C LEU A 132 3.65 5.64 14.96
N ASP A 133 4.38 6.03 13.91
CA ASP A 133 5.56 6.89 14.00
C ASP A 133 6.46 6.58 15.22
N VAL A 134 6.59 7.53 16.13
CA VAL A 134 7.43 7.41 17.34
C VAL A 134 6.96 6.33 18.33
N LEU A 135 5.70 5.93 18.27
CA LEU A 135 5.15 4.92 19.17
C LEU A 135 5.51 3.49 18.78
N GLY A 136 6.00 3.29 17.55
CA GLY A 136 6.44 2.01 17.02
C GLY A 136 5.41 1.29 16.16
N THR A 137 5.73 0.05 15.80
CA THR A 137 4.92 -0.78 14.90
C THR A 137 4.05 -1.73 15.71
N PHE A 138 2.76 -1.57 15.61
CA PHE A 138 1.75 -2.39 16.29
C PHE A 138 1.28 -3.53 15.40
N LYS A 139 1.04 -4.70 16.00
CA LYS A 139 0.44 -5.84 15.34
C LYS A 139 -0.78 -6.32 16.12
N TYR A 140 -1.89 -6.52 15.42
CA TYR A 140 -3.07 -7.16 16.00
C TYR A 140 -3.73 -8.11 15.01
N GLU A 141 -4.49 -9.03 15.56
CA GLU A 141 -5.33 -9.94 14.79
C GLU A 141 -6.80 -9.58 15.02
N GLU A 142 -7.59 -9.71 13.98
CA GLU A 142 -9.05 -9.56 14.03
C GLU A 142 -9.70 -10.72 13.26
N PRO A 143 -10.95 -11.09 13.56
CA PRO A 143 -11.69 -12.07 12.77
C PRO A 143 -11.74 -11.64 11.29
N ALA A 144 -11.52 -12.59 10.36
CA ALA A 144 -11.72 -12.31 8.94
C ALA A 144 -13.21 -12.00 8.69
N ALA A 145 -13.48 -10.75 8.34
CA ALA A 145 -14.85 -10.32 8.07
C ALA A 145 -15.35 -10.93 6.77
N LYS A 146 -16.56 -11.51 6.81
CA LYS A 146 -17.29 -11.84 5.59
C LYS A 146 -18.08 -10.62 5.16
N LEU A 147 -17.57 -9.88 4.18
CA LEU A 147 -18.26 -8.72 3.65
C LEU A 147 -19.56 -9.14 2.98
N LYS A 148 -20.65 -8.47 3.34
CA LYS A 148 -21.97 -8.72 2.74
C LYS A 148 -22.14 -7.80 1.53
N TRP A 149 -21.70 -8.27 0.37
CA TRP A 149 -21.85 -7.56 -0.88
C TRP A 149 -23.26 -7.71 -1.44
N THR A 150 -23.81 -6.62 -1.96
CA THR A 150 -24.97 -6.60 -2.83
C THR A 150 -24.48 -6.29 -4.24
N ILE A 151 -24.51 -7.28 -5.12
CA ILE A 151 -24.15 -7.12 -6.53
C ILE A 151 -25.33 -6.43 -7.23
N THR A 152 -25.04 -5.42 -8.04
CA THR A 152 -26.04 -4.64 -8.77
C THR A 152 -26.02 -5.00 -10.26
N GLU A 153 -26.96 -4.42 -11.00
CA GLU A 153 -27.00 -4.57 -12.47
C GLU A 153 -26.07 -3.58 -13.19
N GLU A 154 -25.49 -2.63 -12.45
CA GLU A 154 -24.60 -1.61 -13.02
C GLU A 154 -23.31 -2.24 -13.56
N LYS A 155 -23.00 -1.92 -14.81
CA LYS A 155 -21.80 -2.35 -15.51
C LYS A 155 -20.90 -1.16 -15.80
N LEU A 156 -19.60 -1.43 -15.83
CA LEU A 156 -18.60 -0.43 -16.18
C LEU A 156 -17.46 -1.11 -16.95
N ASP A 157 -17.21 -0.63 -18.17
CA ASP A 157 -16.00 -1.01 -18.90
C ASP A 157 -14.90 -0.05 -18.53
N THR A 158 -13.86 -0.55 -17.91
CA THR A 158 -12.73 0.27 -17.43
C THR A 158 -11.43 -0.53 -17.45
N LEU A 159 -10.35 0.09 -17.87
CA LEU A 159 -9.01 -0.51 -17.90
C LEU A 159 -8.99 -1.86 -18.66
N ASP A 160 -9.73 -1.94 -19.77
CA ASP A 160 -9.90 -3.13 -20.62
C ASP A 160 -10.62 -4.32 -19.96
N TYR A 161 -11.33 -4.09 -18.84
CA TYR A 161 -12.12 -5.11 -18.14
C TYR A 161 -13.61 -4.78 -18.13
N HIS A 162 -14.44 -5.81 -18.31
CA HIS A 162 -15.89 -5.75 -18.08
C HIS A 162 -16.18 -5.95 -16.60
N CYS A 163 -16.64 -4.90 -15.95
CA CYS A 163 -16.86 -4.90 -14.51
C CYS A 163 -18.33 -4.83 -14.14
N THR A 164 -18.67 -5.50 -13.04
CA THR A 164 -19.98 -5.38 -12.37
C THR A 164 -19.81 -4.64 -11.06
N MET A 165 -20.75 -3.73 -10.74
CA MET A 165 -20.72 -3.03 -9.48
C MET A 165 -21.33 -3.86 -8.35
N ALA A 166 -20.71 -3.73 -7.16
CA ALA A 166 -21.26 -4.26 -5.91
C ALA A 166 -21.09 -3.20 -4.81
N VAL A 167 -21.98 -3.24 -3.82
CA VAL A 167 -21.96 -2.33 -2.67
C VAL A 167 -21.91 -3.11 -1.37
N CYS A 168 -21.21 -2.58 -0.37
CA CYS A 168 -21.25 -3.14 0.99
C CYS A 168 -21.03 -2.04 2.04
N LYS A 169 -21.39 -2.35 3.28
CA LYS A 169 -21.00 -1.57 4.47
C LYS A 169 -19.94 -2.33 5.23
N TYR A 170 -18.79 -1.68 5.45
CA TYR A 170 -17.68 -2.28 6.19
C TYR A 170 -16.85 -1.21 6.90
N ALA A 171 -16.40 -1.53 8.12
CA ALA A 171 -15.53 -0.67 8.93
C ALA A 171 -16.05 0.79 9.06
N GLY A 172 -17.37 0.94 9.23
CA GLY A 172 -18.06 2.22 9.40
C GLY A 172 -18.30 3.00 8.10
N ARG A 173 -17.85 2.52 6.94
CA ARG A 173 -18.04 3.17 5.64
C ARG A 173 -18.88 2.32 4.70
N GLU A 174 -19.48 2.96 3.70
CA GLU A 174 -20.15 2.30 2.59
C GLU A 174 -19.24 2.35 1.36
N TYR A 175 -19.07 1.21 0.69
CA TYR A 175 -18.19 1.02 -0.46
C TYR A 175 -18.99 0.69 -1.70
N ARG A 176 -18.55 1.25 -2.84
CA ARG A 176 -18.85 0.78 -4.20
C ARG A 176 -17.59 0.11 -4.74
N ALA A 177 -17.73 -1.09 -5.27
CA ALA A 177 -16.62 -1.82 -5.89
C ALA A 177 -17.04 -2.32 -7.26
N TRP A 178 -16.17 -2.17 -8.23
CA TRP A 178 -16.31 -2.72 -9.59
C TRP A 178 -15.33 -3.88 -9.71
N PHE A 179 -15.85 -5.06 -9.91
CA PHE A 179 -15.08 -6.29 -10.02
C PHE A 179 -15.28 -6.94 -11.37
N THR A 180 -14.26 -7.70 -11.83
CA THR A 180 -14.31 -8.50 -13.05
C THR A 180 -14.15 -9.98 -12.76
N GLU A 181 -14.99 -10.80 -13.39
CA GLU A 181 -14.87 -12.28 -13.33
C GLU A 181 -13.83 -12.84 -14.31
N GLU A 182 -13.30 -12.00 -15.22
CA GLU A 182 -12.20 -12.36 -16.12
C GLU A 182 -10.92 -12.75 -15.33
N ILE A 183 -10.78 -12.25 -14.11
CA ILE A 183 -9.72 -12.61 -13.16
C ILE A 183 -10.39 -13.21 -11.93
N PRO A 184 -10.53 -14.55 -11.86
CA PRO A 184 -11.37 -15.24 -10.87
C PRO A 184 -10.66 -15.36 -9.51
N VAL A 185 -10.29 -14.23 -8.90
CA VAL A 185 -9.73 -14.15 -7.56
C VAL A 185 -10.62 -13.27 -6.69
N SER A 186 -11.00 -13.75 -5.52
CA SER A 186 -11.97 -13.09 -4.63
C SER A 186 -11.32 -12.03 -3.73
N TYR A 187 -10.41 -11.23 -4.27
CA TYR A 187 -9.64 -10.24 -3.54
C TYR A 187 -9.67 -8.86 -4.22
N GLY A 188 -9.26 -7.86 -3.48
CA GLY A 188 -9.12 -6.48 -3.91
C GLY A 188 -8.14 -5.72 -3.02
N PRO A 189 -8.17 -4.38 -3.05
CA PRO A 189 -7.28 -3.57 -2.21
C PRO A 189 -7.65 -3.69 -0.73
N TRP A 190 -6.64 -3.60 0.13
CA TRP A 190 -6.79 -3.59 1.59
C TRP A 190 -7.53 -4.83 2.11
N LYS A 191 -8.67 -4.69 2.77
CA LYS A 191 -9.50 -5.78 3.32
C LYS A 191 -10.71 -6.11 2.43
N LEU A 192 -10.85 -5.48 1.27
CA LEU A 192 -12.00 -5.70 0.39
C LEU A 192 -11.83 -7.03 -0.36
N CYS A 193 -12.67 -8.00 -0.02
CA CYS A 193 -12.62 -9.36 -0.59
C CYS A 193 -14.02 -9.99 -0.63
N GLY A 194 -14.14 -11.16 -1.27
CA GLY A 194 -15.36 -11.97 -1.26
C GLY A 194 -16.30 -11.75 -2.44
N LEU A 195 -15.95 -10.93 -3.43
CA LEU A 195 -16.61 -10.88 -4.74
C LEU A 195 -16.12 -12.02 -5.65
N PRO A 196 -16.89 -12.44 -6.66
CA PRO A 196 -16.53 -13.57 -7.52
C PRO A 196 -15.42 -13.24 -8.55
N GLY A 197 -14.69 -12.15 -8.36
CA GLY A 197 -13.60 -11.71 -9.23
C GLY A 197 -12.76 -10.62 -8.60
N LEU A 198 -11.67 -10.24 -9.30
CA LEU A 198 -10.77 -9.18 -8.85
C LEU A 198 -11.50 -7.82 -8.83
N ILE A 199 -11.34 -7.10 -7.73
CA ILE A 199 -11.82 -5.71 -7.65
C ILE A 199 -10.87 -4.81 -8.44
N ILE A 200 -11.36 -4.22 -9.52
CA ILE A 200 -10.61 -3.31 -10.40
C ILE A 200 -10.64 -1.88 -9.86
N LYS A 201 -11.77 -1.48 -9.30
CA LYS A 201 -11.95 -0.16 -8.68
C LYS A 201 -12.78 -0.31 -7.43
N ALA A 202 -12.44 0.41 -6.37
CA ALA A 202 -13.28 0.57 -5.20
C ALA A 202 -13.23 2.02 -4.72
N GLU A 203 -14.33 2.51 -4.18
CA GLU A 203 -14.39 3.84 -3.57
C GLU A 203 -15.38 3.85 -2.41
N THR A 204 -15.15 4.72 -1.46
CA THR A 204 -16.15 4.98 -0.41
C THR A 204 -17.21 5.93 -0.98
N VAL A 205 -18.48 5.73 -0.57
CA VAL A 205 -19.62 6.52 -1.08
C VAL A 205 -19.48 8.00 -0.72
N ASP A 206 -18.84 8.30 0.40
CA ASP A 206 -18.50 9.68 0.82
C ASP A 206 -17.38 10.32 0.01
N GLY A 207 -16.72 9.55 -0.90
CA GLY A 207 -15.65 10.04 -1.76
C GLY A 207 -14.28 10.19 -1.06
N GLU A 208 -14.18 9.78 0.19
CA GLU A 208 -12.98 10.00 1.01
C GLU A 208 -11.81 9.08 0.64
N TYR A 209 -12.10 7.90 0.09
CA TYR A 209 -11.10 6.93 -0.36
C TYR A 209 -11.45 6.35 -1.71
N ARG A 210 -10.45 6.22 -2.58
CA ARG A 210 -10.57 5.64 -3.91
C ARG A 210 -9.36 4.76 -4.20
N PHE A 211 -9.62 3.56 -4.69
CA PHE A 211 -8.62 2.59 -5.13
C PHE A 211 -8.91 2.27 -6.60
N VAL A 212 -7.91 2.41 -7.45
CA VAL A 212 -8.04 2.12 -8.89
C VAL A 212 -6.87 1.26 -9.32
N LEU A 213 -7.14 0.17 -10.01
CA LEU A 213 -6.11 -0.69 -10.58
C LEU A 213 -5.08 0.13 -11.37
N GLY A 214 -3.81 -0.06 -11.06
CA GLY A 214 -2.68 0.55 -11.75
C GLY A 214 -1.88 -0.45 -12.58
N GLY A 215 -1.94 -1.73 -12.21
CA GLY A 215 -1.25 -2.80 -12.93
C GLY A 215 -1.44 -4.17 -12.29
N ILE A 216 -1.22 -5.20 -13.10
CA ILE A 216 -1.29 -6.61 -12.68
C ILE A 216 -0.05 -7.32 -13.19
N GLU A 217 0.59 -8.07 -12.32
CA GLU A 217 1.71 -8.95 -12.63
C GLU A 217 1.37 -10.38 -12.25
N THR A 218 1.36 -11.28 -13.23
CA THR A 218 1.27 -12.72 -12.97
C THR A 218 2.64 -13.23 -12.57
N VAL A 219 2.74 -13.86 -11.42
CA VAL A 219 3.98 -14.39 -10.87
C VAL A 219 4.36 -15.66 -11.63
N LYS A 220 5.42 -15.61 -12.44
CA LYS A 220 5.89 -16.75 -13.26
C LYS A 220 6.93 -17.60 -12.53
N THR A 221 7.69 -16.99 -11.63
CA THR A 221 8.70 -17.67 -10.80
C THR A 221 8.15 -17.83 -9.40
N PRO A 222 8.28 -19.01 -8.76
CA PRO A 222 7.80 -19.19 -7.40
C PRO A 222 8.28 -18.08 -6.47
N ALA A 223 7.34 -17.40 -5.85
CA ALA A 223 7.58 -16.34 -4.88
C ALA A 223 6.59 -16.49 -3.73
N ASP A 224 7.01 -16.12 -2.54
CA ASP A 224 6.20 -16.24 -1.34
C ASP A 224 5.58 -14.88 -0.97
N ILE A 225 4.33 -14.93 -0.52
CA ILE A 225 3.79 -13.90 0.37
C ILE A 225 4.44 -14.15 1.73
N SER A 226 5.10 -13.14 2.26
CA SER A 226 5.89 -13.32 3.48
C SER A 226 5.56 -12.27 4.53
N LEU A 227 5.42 -12.72 5.78
CA LEU A 227 5.38 -11.83 6.93
C LEU A 227 6.82 -11.44 7.29
N TRP A 228 7.11 -10.15 7.25
CA TRP A 228 8.40 -9.64 7.68
C TRP A 228 8.51 -9.66 9.20
N LYS A 229 9.46 -10.46 9.72
CA LYS A 229 9.79 -10.55 11.13
C LYS A 229 10.56 -9.29 11.56
N ARG A 230 9.91 -8.46 12.35
CA ARG A 230 10.46 -7.24 12.96
C ARG A 230 9.86 -7.04 14.34
N ASP A 231 10.30 -6.03 15.06
CA ASP A 231 9.76 -5.75 16.39
C ASP A 231 8.32 -5.25 16.30
N PHE A 232 7.42 -5.95 16.97
CA PHE A 232 6.00 -5.61 17.04
C PHE A 232 5.54 -5.41 18.48
N ILE A 233 4.74 -4.38 18.68
CA ILE A 233 3.94 -4.23 19.88
C ILE A 233 2.63 -4.99 19.65
N SER A 234 2.56 -6.25 20.09
CA SER A 234 1.37 -7.08 19.95
C SER A 234 0.26 -6.58 20.86
N THR A 235 -0.92 -6.28 20.29
CA THR A 235 -2.00 -5.62 21.02
C THR A 235 -3.36 -5.89 20.38
N SER A 236 -4.37 -5.02 20.61
CA SER A 236 -5.69 -5.09 19.99
C SER A 236 -5.99 -3.82 19.18
N LYS A 237 -6.87 -3.93 18.17
CA LYS A 237 -7.36 -2.79 17.36
C LYS A 237 -7.73 -1.60 18.26
N LYS A 238 -8.53 -1.85 19.32
CA LYS A 238 -8.95 -0.81 20.26
C LYS A 238 -7.79 -0.05 20.93
N LYS A 239 -6.73 -0.76 21.30
CA LYS A 239 -5.55 -0.13 21.91
C LYS A 239 -4.76 0.68 20.88
N VAL A 240 -4.59 0.18 19.64
CA VAL A 240 -3.96 0.92 18.55
C VAL A 240 -4.71 2.22 18.28
N ARG A 241 -6.03 2.17 18.13
CA ARG A 241 -6.87 3.37 17.91
C ARG A 241 -6.78 4.38 19.05
N LYS A 242 -6.68 3.89 20.31
CA LYS A 242 -6.48 4.76 21.46
C LYS A 242 -5.11 5.49 21.38
N GLN A 243 -4.05 4.79 21.01
CA GLN A 243 -2.72 5.39 20.88
C GLN A 243 -2.66 6.39 19.71
N GLU A 244 -3.24 6.03 18.57
CA GLU A 244 -3.39 6.92 17.42
C GLU A 244 -4.11 8.22 17.81
N LYS A 245 -5.26 8.11 18.46
CA LYS A 245 -6.04 9.27 18.93
C LYS A 245 -5.23 10.14 19.91
N LEU A 246 -4.46 9.52 20.80
CA LEU A 246 -3.61 10.25 21.74
C LEU A 246 -2.50 11.00 20.98
N LEU A 247 -1.81 10.34 20.06
CA LEU A 247 -0.76 10.94 19.23
C LEU A 247 -1.29 12.11 18.42
N LEU A 248 -2.47 11.98 17.82
CA LEU A 248 -3.09 13.04 17.02
C LEU A 248 -3.59 14.22 17.86
N SER A 249 -4.14 13.96 19.05
CA SER A 249 -4.72 15.02 19.90
C SER A 249 -3.70 15.73 20.80
N ARG A 250 -2.63 15.04 21.19
CA ARG A 250 -1.60 15.55 22.11
C ARG A 250 -0.19 15.12 21.73
N PRO A 251 0.27 15.44 20.52
CA PRO A 251 1.57 14.99 20.03
C PRO A 251 2.72 15.46 20.94
N ASP A 252 2.68 16.71 21.42
CA ASP A 252 3.71 17.25 22.30
C ASP A 252 3.88 16.43 23.58
N ALA A 253 2.76 16.07 24.22
CA ALA A 253 2.79 15.27 25.44
C ALA A 253 3.32 13.86 25.20
N VAL A 254 3.04 13.26 24.04
CA VAL A 254 3.57 11.95 23.67
C VAL A 254 5.08 12.00 23.49
N LEU A 255 5.57 13.01 22.79
CA LEU A 255 7.00 13.17 22.53
C LEU A 255 7.78 13.50 23.82
N ASP A 256 7.24 14.38 24.66
CA ASP A 256 7.82 14.69 25.99
C ASP A 256 7.90 13.42 26.86
N GLN A 257 6.86 12.59 26.89
CA GLN A 257 6.85 11.32 27.63
C GLN A 257 7.91 10.33 27.10
N MET A 258 8.21 10.38 25.82
CA MET A 258 9.24 9.52 25.21
C MET A 258 10.66 10.08 25.33
N GLY A 259 10.84 11.24 25.97
CA GLY A 259 12.14 11.90 26.11
C GLY A 259 12.69 12.41 24.78
N ILE A 260 11.83 12.61 23.80
CA ILE A 260 12.21 13.12 22.49
C ILE A 260 12.18 14.64 22.57
N GLY A 261 13.37 15.21 22.83
CA GLY A 261 13.55 16.67 22.88
C GLY A 261 13.36 17.30 21.48
N TYR A 262 12.59 18.37 21.43
CA TYR A 262 12.50 19.21 20.23
C TYR A 262 13.82 19.96 20.06
N GLY A 263 14.62 19.62 19.07
CA GLY A 263 15.94 20.21 18.82
C GLY A 263 15.91 21.66 18.29
N ALA A 264 14.77 22.30 18.27
CA ALA A 264 14.64 23.71 17.89
C ALA A 264 14.04 24.50 19.06
N VAL A 265 14.85 25.31 19.68
CA VAL A 265 14.37 26.40 20.56
C VAL A 265 14.13 27.59 19.65
N SER A 266 12.91 28.14 19.68
CA SER A 266 12.62 29.42 19.03
C SER A 266 13.51 30.52 19.62
N TYR A 267 13.85 31.53 18.83
CA TYR A 267 14.75 32.64 19.26
C TYR A 267 14.22 33.38 20.49
N ASP A 268 12.93 33.25 20.78
CA ASP A 268 12.26 33.83 21.97
C ASP A 268 12.20 32.88 23.18
N GLY A 269 12.86 31.71 23.09
CA GLY A 269 12.83 30.67 24.14
C GLY A 269 11.55 29.88 24.21
N SER A 270 10.58 30.10 23.33
CA SER A 270 9.37 29.29 23.26
C SER A 270 9.64 27.94 22.61
N LYS A 271 8.99 26.87 23.09
CA LYS A 271 9.01 25.59 22.40
C LYS A 271 8.24 25.72 21.08
N PRO A 272 8.82 25.30 19.94
CA PRO A 272 8.11 25.33 18.68
C PRO A 272 6.85 24.47 18.78
N LYS A 273 5.71 25.05 18.44
CA LYS A 273 4.46 24.29 18.31
C LYS A 273 4.54 23.49 17.01
N PHE A 274 4.88 22.22 17.10
CA PHE A 274 4.80 21.34 15.94
C PHE A 274 3.34 21.18 15.53
N LYS A 275 3.01 21.63 14.34
CA LYS A 275 1.76 21.26 13.68
C LYS A 275 1.98 19.89 13.06
N PHE A 276 1.60 18.85 13.79
CA PHE A 276 1.50 17.52 13.19
C PHE A 276 0.44 17.55 12.10
N PHE A 277 0.71 16.87 11.00
CA PHE A 277 -0.32 16.63 10.00
C PHE A 277 -1.32 15.65 10.62
N THR A 278 -2.46 16.15 11.00
CA THR A 278 -3.52 15.33 11.58
C THR A 278 -4.19 14.54 10.47
N TYR A 279 -4.06 13.22 10.52
CA TYR A 279 -4.93 12.30 9.81
C TYR A 279 -6.17 12.08 10.66
N ASP A 280 -7.17 12.94 10.52
CA ASP A 280 -8.44 12.84 11.26
C ASP A 280 -9.54 12.13 10.47
N ASN A 281 -9.17 11.55 9.33
CA ASN A 281 -10.07 10.83 8.44
C ASN A 281 -9.55 9.40 8.14
N PRO A 282 -9.53 8.49 9.12
CA PRO A 282 -9.06 7.13 8.93
C PRO A 282 -9.99 6.33 8.00
N LEU A 283 -9.44 5.32 7.32
CA LEU A 283 -10.24 4.42 6.46
C LEU A 283 -11.27 3.62 7.29
N GLU A 284 -10.92 3.19 8.50
CA GLU A 284 -11.83 2.55 9.44
C GLU A 284 -12.31 3.55 10.50
N ILE A 285 -13.62 3.74 10.61
CA ILE A 285 -14.26 4.70 11.53
C ILE A 285 -15.18 4.06 12.58
N ASP A 286 -15.23 2.71 12.65
CA ASP A 286 -15.95 1.90 13.65
C ASP A 286 -15.07 1.48 14.85
#